data_6fd774e3ad723c6b9eb6ea3914d7fcb5
#
_entry.id   6fd774e3ad723c6b9eb6ea3914d7fcb5
#
_cell.length_a   1.000
_cell.length_b   1.000
_cell.length_c   1.000
_cell.angle_alpha   90.00
_cell.angle_beta   90.00
_cell.angle_gamma   90.00
#
_symmetry.space_group_name_H-M   'P 1'
#
loop_
_entity.id
_entity.type
_entity.pdbx_description
1 polymer ?
#
loop_
_entity_poly.entity_id
_entity_poly.type
_entity_poly.pdbx_seq_one_letter_code
_entity_poly.pdbx_strand_id
1 'polypeptide(L)'
;NMFEKDGNYFVIDCEWIFDLPVRVALIIWRAINELYSSYPQLEQDCRMQELLEEYQITQEMSETFHKWGTYFAEHYVGANRVLHYSIPEIGISLEEFRKRHQEKDLLNCQLFVDTGNGFREEEKIQAETVLQDGAFRVTFDLKNFKDWKALRFDPLEGKPCICRIDHAGTNAKLKAVNASGKVEHGDLFLTTDPVYLVKMEENKDQVKISGMIAVLSMEEALERANWLLGKKNGLAFWRK
;
A
#
# COMPACT_ATOMS: atom_id res chain seq x y z
N ASN A 1 6.89 11.99 -16.26
CA ASN A 1 7.57 11.31 -15.16
C ASN A 1 8.32 10.06 -15.65
N MET A 2 9.52 10.28 -16.20
CA MET A 2 10.38 9.26 -16.75
C MET A 2 11.81 9.55 -16.34
N PHE A 3 12.60 8.54 -15.97
CA PHE A 3 14.03 8.70 -15.67
C PHE A 3 14.84 7.63 -16.43
N GLU A 4 16.09 7.95 -16.70
CA GLU A 4 17.05 7.05 -17.31
C GLU A 4 17.98 6.47 -16.24
N LYS A 5 18.23 5.18 -16.34
CA LYS A 5 19.25 4.48 -15.56
C LYS A 5 19.90 3.40 -16.41
N ASP A 6 21.21 3.44 -16.55
CA ASP A 6 22.03 2.46 -17.29
C ASP A 6 21.55 2.27 -18.76
N GLY A 7 21.15 3.36 -19.43
CA GLY A 7 20.64 3.35 -20.80
C GLY A 7 19.19 2.85 -20.94
N ASN A 8 18.52 2.53 -19.84
CA ASN A 8 17.11 2.14 -19.84
C ASN A 8 16.24 3.26 -19.30
N TYR A 9 15.04 3.43 -19.90
CA TYR A 9 14.06 4.42 -19.50
C TYR A 9 12.99 3.76 -18.64
N PHE A 10 12.71 4.37 -17.48
CA PHE A 10 11.71 3.91 -16.53
C PHE A 10 10.62 4.96 -16.38
N VAL A 11 9.38 4.55 -16.49
CA VAL A 11 8.20 5.40 -16.22
C VAL A 11 7.85 5.26 -14.74
N ILE A 12 7.77 6.40 -14.03
CA ILE A 12 7.53 6.42 -12.58
C ILE A 12 6.06 6.70 -12.22
N ASP A 13 5.30 7.17 -13.19
CA ASP A 13 3.92 7.59 -12.96
C ASP A 13 3.10 7.32 -14.22
N CYS A 14 2.14 6.43 -14.12
CA CYS A 14 1.28 5.99 -15.21
C CYS A 14 -0.20 6.12 -14.83
N GLU A 15 -0.61 7.24 -14.24
CA GLU A 15 -2.02 7.46 -13.87
C GLU A 15 -2.94 7.40 -15.09
N TRP A 16 -2.41 7.73 -16.27
CA TRP A 16 -3.16 7.77 -17.52
C TRP A 16 -2.40 7.07 -18.63
N ILE A 17 -2.98 6.05 -19.21
CA ILE A 17 -2.42 5.31 -20.35
C ILE A 17 -3.36 5.47 -21.53
N PHE A 18 -2.82 5.89 -22.68
CA PHE A 18 -3.53 5.80 -23.95
C PHE A 18 -3.37 4.38 -24.50
N ASP A 19 -4.46 3.66 -24.65
CA ASP A 19 -4.51 2.33 -25.26
C ASP A 19 -4.50 2.37 -26.79
N LEU A 20 -4.45 3.57 -27.37
CA LEU A 20 -4.38 3.81 -28.80
C LEU A 20 -3.00 4.35 -29.21
N PRO A 21 -2.53 4.02 -30.43
CA PRO A 21 -1.30 4.60 -30.95
C PRO A 21 -1.39 6.13 -31.04
N VAL A 22 -0.49 6.83 -30.36
CA VAL A 22 -0.36 8.28 -30.47
C VAL A 22 0.83 8.64 -31.34
N ARG A 23 0.73 9.77 -32.06
CA ARG A 23 1.85 10.27 -32.88
C ARG A 23 3.00 10.71 -31.96
N VAL A 24 4.22 10.32 -32.30
CA VAL A 24 5.42 10.74 -31.56
C VAL A 24 5.52 12.26 -31.46
N ALA A 25 5.11 12.98 -32.50
CA ALA A 25 5.04 14.46 -32.51
C ALA A 25 4.19 15.04 -31.36
N LEU A 26 3.09 14.38 -30.96
CA LEU A 26 2.28 14.81 -29.80
C LEU A 26 3.07 14.66 -28.48
N ILE A 27 3.84 13.59 -28.33
CA ILE A 27 4.66 13.34 -27.14
C ILE A 27 5.75 14.39 -27.03
N ILE A 28 6.46 14.66 -28.14
CA ILE A 28 7.52 15.69 -28.22
C ILE A 28 6.94 17.08 -27.93
N TRP A 29 5.83 17.42 -28.58
CA TRP A 29 5.15 18.70 -28.35
C TRP A 29 4.78 18.90 -26.88
N ARG A 30 4.20 17.87 -26.25
CA ARG A 30 3.82 17.93 -24.84
C ARG A 30 5.01 18.13 -23.93
N ALA A 31 6.10 17.39 -24.17
CA ALA A 31 7.33 17.52 -23.38
C ALA A 31 7.94 18.94 -23.49
N ILE A 32 8.01 19.51 -24.71
CA ILE A 32 8.51 20.85 -24.95
C ILE A 32 7.58 21.88 -24.31
N ASN A 33 6.27 21.75 -24.50
CA ASN A 33 5.30 22.68 -23.92
C ASN A 33 5.33 22.69 -22.39
N GLU A 34 5.48 21.55 -21.76
CA GLU A 34 5.63 21.42 -20.31
C GLU A 34 6.95 22.04 -19.82
N LEU A 35 8.03 21.82 -20.55
CA LEU A 35 9.34 22.39 -20.23
C LEU A 35 9.29 23.92 -20.24
N TYR A 36 8.73 24.52 -21.28
CA TYR A 36 8.64 25.99 -21.40
C TYR A 36 7.60 26.58 -20.44
N SER A 37 6.55 25.87 -20.11
CA SER A 37 5.60 26.27 -19.07
C SER A 37 6.25 26.28 -17.69
N SER A 38 7.10 25.31 -17.39
CA SER A 38 7.82 25.21 -16.12
C SER A 38 9.02 26.17 -16.02
N TYR A 39 9.64 26.51 -17.16
CA TYR A 39 10.84 27.33 -17.24
C TYR A 39 10.70 28.40 -18.34
N PRO A 40 9.86 29.44 -18.13
CA PRO A 40 9.60 30.45 -19.16
C PRO A 40 10.85 31.23 -19.61
N GLN A 41 11.90 31.28 -18.78
CA GLN A 41 13.17 31.94 -19.10
C GLN A 41 13.90 31.30 -20.30
N LEU A 42 13.58 30.04 -20.63
CA LEU A 42 14.19 29.39 -21.81
C LEU A 42 13.88 30.09 -23.13
N GLU A 43 12.76 30.82 -23.21
CA GLU A 43 12.43 31.65 -24.38
C GLU A 43 13.49 32.69 -24.73
N GLN A 44 14.34 33.10 -23.78
CA GLN A 44 15.42 34.03 -23.98
C GLN A 44 16.61 33.43 -24.72
N ASP A 45 16.84 32.13 -24.51
CA ASP A 45 17.98 31.39 -25.09
C ASP A 45 17.60 30.66 -26.38
N CYS A 46 16.40 30.10 -26.41
CA CYS A 46 15.86 29.37 -27.58
C CYS A 46 14.33 29.54 -27.58
N ARG A 47 13.78 30.02 -28.69
CA ARG A 47 12.34 30.17 -28.81
C ARG A 47 11.68 28.80 -28.93
N MET A 48 10.63 28.56 -28.16
CA MET A 48 9.87 27.29 -28.20
C MET A 48 9.45 26.92 -29.63
N GLN A 49 9.04 27.91 -30.42
CA GLN A 49 8.61 27.69 -31.80
C GLN A 49 9.77 27.15 -32.68
N GLU A 50 10.99 27.64 -32.52
CA GLU A 50 12.17 27.20 -33.27
C GLU A 50 12.48 25.73 -32.93
N LEU A 51 12.38 25.38 -31.64
CA LEU A 51 12.58 24.00 -31.19
C LEU A 51 11.50 23.06 -31.73
N LEU A 52 10.24 23.47 -31.78
CA LEU A 52 9.15 22.68 -32.34
C LEU A 52 9.33 22.45 -33.86
N GLU A 53 9.83 23.45 -34.60
CA GLU A 53 10.11 23.34 -36.04
C GLU A 53 11.24 22.33 -36.34
N GLU A 54 12.27 22.23 -35.48
CA GLU A 54 13.29 21.18 -35.60
C GLU A 54 12.71 19.77 -35.58
N TYR A 55 11.67 19.54 -34.80
CA TYR A 55 10.93 18.28 -34.74
C TYR A 55 9.79 18.18 -35.77
N GLN A 56 9.74 19.09 -36.77
CA GLN A 56 8.72 19.14 -37.82
C GLN A 56 7.29 19.31 -37.25
N ILE A 57 7.14 19.96 -36.10
CA ILE A 57 5.86 20.27 -35.49
C ILE A 57 5.44 21.65 -35.92
N THR A 58 4.48 21.71 -36.84
CA THR A 58 3.96 22.97 -37.38
C THR A 58 3.05 23.68 -36.37
N GLN A 59 2.81 24.97 -36.62
CA GLN A 59 1.84 25.76 -35.84
C GLN A 59 0.46 25.13 -35.81
N GLU A 60 -0.03 24.61 -36.94
CA GLU A 60 -1.34 23.93 -37.05
C GLU A 60 -1.39 22.65 -36.21
N MET A 61 -0.28 21.88 -36.18
CA MET A 61 -0.16 20.70 -35.34
C MET A 61 -0.18 21.09 -33.86
N SER A 62 0.54 22.15 -33.47
CA SER A 62 0.58 22.65 -32.09
C SER A 62 -0.82 23.05 -31.61
N GLU A 63 -1.59 23.78 -32.44
CA GLU A 63 -2.95 24.16 -32.13
C GLU A 63 -3.88 22.94 -31.97
N THR A 64 -3.71 21.92 -32.82
CA THR A 64 -4.44 20.66 -32.74
C THR A 64 -4.11 19.90 -31.46
N PHE A 65 -2.82 19.79 -31.12
CA PHE A 65 -2.35 19.13 -29.91
C PHE A 65 -2.81 19.84 -28.65
N HIS A 66 -2.83 21.19 -28.68
CA HIS A 66 -3.37 21.98 -27.58
C HIS A 66 -4.86 21.70 -27.34
N LYS A 67 -5.67 21.65 -28.41
CA LYS A 67 -7.10 21.29 -28.33
C LYS A 67 -7.30 19.88 -27.75
N TRP A 68 -6.49 18.92 -28.18
CA TRP A 68 -6.54 17.55 -27.62
C TRP A 68 -6.14 17.52 -26.16
N GLY A 69 -5.09 18.24 -25.77
CA GLY A 69 -4.66 18.35 -24.38
C GLY A 69 -5.75 18.97 -23.48
N THR A 70 -6.40 20.02 -23.95
CA THR A 70 -7.52 20.66 -23.24
C THR A 70 -8.70 19.71 -23.12
N TYR A 71 -9.10 19.05 -24.21
CA TYR A 71 -10.18 18.06 -24.19
C TYR A 71 -9.89 16.93 -23.20
N PHE A 72 -8.68 16.39 -23.24
CA PHE A 72 -8.26 15.35 -22.31
C PHE A 72 -8.31 15.82 -20.85
N ALA A 73 -7.78 17.03 -20.59
CA ALA A 73 -7.79 17.61 -19.25
C ALA A 73 -9.21 17.82 -18.71
N GLU A 74 -10.14 18.26 -19.55
CA GLU A 74 -11.52 18.54 -19.16
C GLU A 74 -12.36 17.26 -18.96
N HIS A 75 -12.19 16.27 -19.82
CA HIS A 75 -13.08 15.10 -19.85
C HIS A 75 -12.56 13.91 -19.05
N TYR A 76 -11.24 13.74 -18.96
CA TYR A 76 -10.64 12.59 -18.29
C TYR A 76 -9.94 12.94 -16.97
N VAL A 77 -9.33 14.13 -16.89
CA VAL A 77 -8.64 14.57 -15.68
C VAL A 77 -9.55 15.48 -14.83
N GLY A 78 -10.49 16.19 -15.45
CA GLY A 78 -11.27 17.27 -14.84
C GLY A 78 -12.05 16.88 -13.60
N ALA A 79 -12.65 15.68 -13.56
CA ALA A 79 -13.36 15.19 -12.39
C ALA A 79 -12.43 14.91 -11.19
N ASN A 80 -11.16 14.59 -11.45
CA ASN A 80 -10.15 14.31 -10.44
C ASN A 80 -9.28 15.52 -10.12
N ARG A 81 -9.41 16.63 -10.89
CA ARG A 81 -8.66 17.87 -10.66
C ARG A 81 -8.88 18.44 -9.26
N VAL A 82 -10.10 18.34 -8.74
CA VAL A 82 -10.42 18.78 -7.38
C VAL A 82 -9.65 17.98 -6.34
N LEU A 83 -9.43 16.70 -6.56
CA LEU A 83 -8.61 15.85 -5.70
C LEU A 83 -7.12 16.22 -5.77
N HIS A 84 -6.58 16.52 -6.96
CA HIS A 84 -5.19 16.94 -7.12
C HIS A 84 -4.90 18.34 -6.54
N TYR A 85 -5.82 19.30 -6.67
CA TYR A 85 -5.65 20.64 -6.13
C TYR A 85 -6.05 20.78 -4.66
N SER A 86 -6.78 19.82 -4.10
CA SER A 86 -7.07 19.78 -2.67
C SER A 86 -6.02 19.03 -1.85
N ILE A 87 -5.04 18.40 -2.49
CA ILE A 87 -3.81 18.00 -1.81
C ILE A 87 -3.01 19.30 -1.64
N PRO A 88 -2.94 19.88 -0.43
CA PRO A 88 -2.06 21.04 -0.25
C PRO A 88 -0.66 20.63 -0.71
N GLU A 89 0.07 21.53 -1.36
CA GLU A 89 1.52 21.41 -1.57
C GLU A 89 2.20 21.38 -0.19
N ILE A 90 2.00 20.30 0.52
CA ILE A 90 2.75 20.02 1.72
C ILE A 90 4.06 19.41 1.21
N GLY A 91 4.96 20.29 0.84
CA GLY A 91 6.36 19.94 0.80
C GLY A 91 6.73 19.46 2.19
N ILE A 92 6.62 18.14 2.42
CA ILE A 92 7.12 17.56 3.66
C ILE A 92 8.64 17.69 3.64
N SER A 93 9.21 18.20 4.73
CA SER A 93 10.66 18.22 4.89
C SER A 93 11.21 16.79 4.79
N LEU A 94 12.48 16.65 4.38
CA LEU A 94 13.15 15.33 4.36
C LEU A 94 13.09 14.64 5.74
N GLU A 95 13.08 15.42 6.80
CA GLU A 95 12.96 14.95 8.18
C GLU A 95 11.54 14.40 8.46
N GLU A 96 10.52 15.08 8.00
CA GLU A 96 9.13 14.63 8.09
C GLU A 96 8.86 13.42 7.18
N PHE A 97 9.46 13.37 5.98
CA PHE A 97 9.43 12.20 5.11
C PHE A 97 10.11 10.99 5.76
N ARG A 98 11.29 11.19 6.40
CA ARG A 98 11.97 10.16 7.17
C ARG A 98 11.14 9.69 8.36
N LYS A 99 10.52 10.63 9.09
CA LYS A 99 9.62 10.32 10.21
C LYS A 99 8.42 9.50 9.74
N ARG A 100 7.76 9.87 8.64
CA ARG A 100 6.64 9.11 8.04
C ARG A 100 7.09 7.75 7.50
N HIS A 101 8.33 7.62 7.03
CA HIS A 101 8.90 6.32 6.66
C HIS A 101 9.28 5.48 7.88
N GLN A 102 9.70 6.09 8.97
CA GLN A 102 9.89 5.40 10.26
C GLN A 102 8.53 5.00 10.88
N GLU A 103 7.47 5.78 10.68
CA GLU A 103 6.09 5.42 11.04
C GLU A 103 5.56 4.20 10.25
N LYS A 104 6.14 3.85 9.09
CA LYS A 104 5.81 2.60 8.38
C LYS A 104 6.24 1.34 9.11
N ASP A 105 7.19 1.47 10.01
CA ASP A 105 7.64 0.37 10.86
C ASP A 105 6.84 0.28 12.16
N LEU A 106 5.88 1.17 12.40
CA LEU A 106 4.94 1.09 13.51
C LEU A 106 3.83 0.08 13.19
N LEU A 107 3.72 -0.91 14.03
CA LEU A 107 2.66 -1.89 14.01
C LEU A 107 1.65 -1.55 15.11
N ASN A 108 0.40 -1.31 14.71
CA ASN A 108 -0.70 -1.12 15.64
C ASN A 108 -1.47 -2.44 15.78
N CYS A 109 -1.27 -3.10 16.91
CA CYS A 109 -1.93 -4.36 17.25
C CYS A 109 -3.16 -4.10 18.11
N GLN A 110 -4.19 -4.95 17.94
CA GLN A 110 -5.41 -4.88 18.71
C GLN A 110 -5.67 -6.19 19.45
N LEU A 111 -6.18 -6.09 20.67
CA LEU A 111 -6.68 -7.21 21.43
C LEU A 111 -8.11 -6.94 21.84
N PHE A 112 -9.05 -7.70 21.31
CA PHE A 112 -10.45 -7.66 21.69
C PHE A 112 -10.70 -8.62 22.84
N VAL A 113 -11.48 -8.17 23.81
CA VAL A 113 -11.81 -8.91 25.03
C VAL A 113 -13.29 -9.24 25.03
N ASP A 114 -13.65 -10.51 25.03
CA ASP A 114 -15.04 -10.94 25.18
C ASP A 114 -15.37 -11.13 26.65
N THR A 115 -16.15 -10.22 27.22
CA THR A 115 -16.66 -10.29 28.59
C THR A 115 -17.96 -11.10 28.69
N GLY A 116 -18.42 -11.70 27.60
CA GLY A 116 -19.61 -12.56 27.54
C GLY A 116 -20.66 -12.14 26.52
N ASN A 117 -20.40 -11.05 25.80
CA ASN A 117 -21.29 -10.52 24.75
C ASN A 117 -20.65 -10.59 23.35
N GLY A 118 -19.59 -11.35 23.16
CA GLY A 118 -18.78 -11.40 21.96
C GLY A 118 -17.75 -10.27 21.89
N PHE A 119 -16.98 -10.23 20.80
CA PHE A 119 -15.95 -9.20 20.57
C PHE A 119 -16.61 -7.89 20.10
N ARG A 120 -16.31 -6.77 20.80
CA ARG A 120 -16.87 -5.44 20.54
C ARG A 120 -15.77 -4.40 20.48
N GLU A 121 -16.03 -3.33 19.72
CA GLU A 121 -15.09 -2.20 19.58
C GLU A 121 -14.80 -1.49 20.91
N GLU A 122 -15.77 -1.44 21.81
CA GLU A 122 -15.64 -0.80 23.12
C GLU A 122 -14.78 -1.62 24.09
N GLU A 123 -14.60 -2.90 23.80
CA GLU A 123 -13.85 -3.86 24.62
C GLU A 123 -12.55 -4.26 23.95
N LYS A 124 -11.89 -3.31 23.26
CA LYS A 124 -10.56 -3.54 22.64
C LYS A 124 -9.47 -2.72 23.30
N ILE A 125 -8.30 -3.29 23.30
CA ILE A 125 -7.05 -2.65 23.73
C ILE A 125 -6.16 -2.51 22.52
N GLN A 126 -5.62 -1.31 22.27
CA GLN A 126 -4.65 -1.04 21.23
C GLN A 126 -3.26 -0.97 21.84
N ALA A 127 -2.27 -1.51 21.14
CA ALA A 127 -0.87 -1.43 21.50
C ALA A 127 -0.02 -1.22 20.26
N GLU A 128 0.81 -0.18 20.31
CA GLU A 128 1.76 0.13 19.25
C GLU A 128 3.13 -0.50 19.56
N THR A 129 3.80 -0.99 18.54
CA THR A 129 5.16 -1.49 18.62
C THR A 129 5.93 -1.14 17.36
N VAL A 130 7.24 -0.95 17.49
CA VAL A 130 8.13 -0.77 16.35
C VAL A 130 8.58 -2.14 15.85
N LEU A 131 8.46 -2.36 14.53
CA LEU A 131 9.01 -3.54 13.89
C LEU A 131 10.54 -3.43 13.81
N GLN A 132 11.22 -4.48 14.25
CA GLN A 132 12.66 -4.63 14.05
C GLN A 132 12.91 -5.85 13.17
N ASP A 133 13.27 -5.61 11.91
CA ASP A 133 13.45 -6.67 10.92
C ASP A 133 12.23 -7.61 10.81
N GLY A 134 11.02 -7.03 10.90
CA GLY A 134 9.76 -7.76 10.89
C GLY A 134 9.37 -8.39 12.24
N ALA A 135 10.22 -8.37 13.25
CA ALA A 135 9.89 -8.84 14.60
C ALA A 135 9.07 -7.82 15.38
N PHE A 136 8.07 -8.29 16.10
CA PHE A 136 7.25 -7.45 16.97
C PHE A 136 7.11 -8.06 18.37
N ARG A 137 6.85 -7.20 19.34
CA ARG A 137 6.50 -7.59 20.72
C ARG A 137 5.52 -6.59 21.30
N VAL A 138 4.35 -7.07 21.72
CA VAL A 138 3.30 -6.25 22.36
C VAL A 138 2.89 -6.82 23.70
N THR A 139 2.43 -5.95 24.57
CA THR A 139 1.89 -6.31 25.90
C THR A 139 0.55 -5.62 26.06
N PHE A 140 -0.48 -6.39 26.37
CA PHE A 140 -1.83 -5.90 26.65
C PHE A 140 -2.12 -6.04 28.14
N ASP A 141 -2.62 -4.97 28.78
CA ASP A 141 -3.04 -4.95 30.19
C ASP A 141 -4.54 -5.27 30.24
N LEU A 142 -4.91 -6.34 30.92
CA LEU A 142 -6.26 -6.84 31.08
C LEU A 142 -6.90 -6.53 32.44
N LYS A 143 -6.22 -5.79 33.32
CA LYS A 143 -6.68 -5.51 34.68
C LYS A 143 -8.07 -4.88 34.77
N ASN A 144 -8.45 -4.13 33.71
CA ASN A 144 -9.77 -3.50 33.63
C ASN A 144 -10.89 -4.46 33.21
N PHE A 145 -10.53 -5.68 32.74
CA PHE A 145 -11.49 -6.68 32.28
C PHE A 145 -11.54 -7.84 33.28
N LYS A 146 -12.63 -7.93 33.99
CA LYS A 146 -12.87 -9.03 34.93
C LYS A 146 -13.70 -10.11 34.23
N ASP A 147 -13.39 -11.38 34.51
CA ASP A 147 -14.18 -12.54 34.08
C ASP A 147 -14.38 -12.64 32.56
N TRP A 148 -13.36 -12.23 31.77
CA TRP A 148 -13.40 -12.39 30.33
C TRP A 148 -13.39 -13.87 29.91
N LYS A 149 -14.07 -14.19 28.78
CA LYS A 149 -14.30 -15.55 28.28
C LYS A 149 -13.39 -15.94 27.12
N ALA A 150 -13.06 -14.97 26.27
CA ALA A 150 -12.22 -15.16 25.10
C ALA A 150 -11.42 -13.91 24.74
N LEU A 151 -10.31 -14.10 24.06
CA LEU A 151 -9.49 -13.03 23.52
C LEU A 151 -9.28 -13.24 22.02
N ARG A 152 -9.33 -12.14 21.27
CA ARG A 152 -9.03 -12.09 19.84
C ARG A 152 -7.87 -11.12 19.63
N PHE A 153 -6.83 -11.57 18.98
CA PHE A 153 -5.66 -10.75 18.64
C PHE A 153 -5.63 -10.47 17.14
N ASP A 154 -5.58 -9.20 16.80
CA ASP A 154 -5.47 -8.71 15.44
C ASP A 154 -4.08 -8.04 15.33
N PRO A 155 -3.11 -8.68 14.63
CA PRO A 155 -1.75 -8.19 14.57
C PRO A 155 -1.61 -6.90 13.79
N LEU A 156 -2.52 -6.66 12.84
CA LEU A 156 -2.54 -5.44 12.04
C LEU A 156 -3.92 -5.27 11.40
N GLU A 157 -4.22 -4.06 10.93
CA GLU A 157 -5.46 -3.71 10.23
C GLU A 157 -5.16 -3.10 8.86
N GLY A 158 -6.02 -3.35 7.88
CA GLY A 158 -6.01 -2.68 6.59
C GLY A 158 -5.08 -3.27 5.54
N LYS A 159 -4.26 -4.29 5.85
CA LYS A 159 -3.30 -4.85 4.90
C LYS A 159 -3.19 -6.37 4.99
N PRO A 160 -2.96 -7.08 3.87
CA PRO A 160 -2.60 -8.49 3.87
C PRO A 160 -1.20 -8.68 4.48
N CYS A 161 -0.96 -9.85 5.10
CA CYS A 161 0.31 -10.13 5.73
C CYS A 161 0.64 -11.63 5.80
N ILE A 162 1.91 -11.92 6.10
CA ILE A 162 2.35 -13.21 6.65
C ILE A 162 2.70 -12.96 8.11
N CYS A 163 2.07 -13.69 9.02
CA CYS A 163 2.30 -13.53 10.45
C CYS A 163 2.65 -14.87 11.08
N ARG A 164 3.70 -14.86 11.92
CA ARG A 164 4.10 -15.99 12.75
C ARG A 164 4.14 -15.56 14.20
N ILE A 165 3.42 -16.24 15.05
CA ILE A 165 3.46 -16.02 16.48
C ILE A 165 4.50 -16.97 17.09
N ASP A 166 5.54 -16.41 17.69
CA ASP A 166 6.62 -17.17 18.31
C ASP A 166 6.34 -17.42 19.80
N HIS A 167 5.72 -16.44 20.48
CA HIS A 167 5.40 -16.56 21.90
C HIS A 167 4.12 -15.77 22.23
N ALA A 168 3.26 -16.37 23.04
CA ALA A 168 2.05 -15.74 23.55
C ALA A 168 1.86 -16.09 25.03
N GLY A 169 2.50 -15.28 25.91
CA GLY A 169 2.41 -15.43 27.35
C GLY A 169 2.83 -16.83 27.86
N THR A 170 2.70 -17.05 29.16
CA THR A 170 2.81 -18.39 29.75
C THR A 170 1.49 -19.14 29.48
N ASN A 171 1.55 -20.25 28.72
CA ASN A 171 0.42 -21.14 28.43
C ASN A 171 -0.70 -20.56 27.51
N ALA A 172 -0.44 -19.51 26.73
CA ALA A 172 -1.37 -19.06 25.70
C ALA A 172 -1.09 -19.75 24.36
N LYS A 173 -2.14 -20.19 23.68
CA LYS A 173 -2.09 -20.73 22.31
C LYS A 173 -2.88 -19.85 21.38
N LEU A 174 -2.28 -19.43 20.28
CA LEU A 174 -2.96 -18.68 19.23
C LEU A 174 -3.36 -19.61 18.08
N LYS A 175 -4.57 -19.43 17.60
CA LYS A 175 -5.10 -20.10 16.43
C LYS A 175 -5.54 -19.06 15.41
N ALA A 176 -4.91 -19.05 14.23
CA ALA A 176 -5.37 -18.25 13.11
C ALA A 176 -6.80 -18.66 12.71
N VAL A 177 -7.68 -17.69 12.51
CA VAL A 177 -9.10 -17.91 12.21
C VAL A 177 -9.37 -17.80 10.73
N ASN A 178 -8.89 -16.73 10.11
CA ASN A 178 -9.16 -16.38 8.72
C ASN A 178 -7.92 -16.39 7.82
N ALA A 179 -6.89 -17.16 8.22
CA ALA A 179 -5.73 -17.38 7.37
C ALA A 179 -6.13 -18.09 6.06
N SER A 180 -5.63 -17.57 4.95
CA SER A 180 -5.84 -18.15 3.61
C SER A 180 -5.04 -19.43 3.40
N GLY A 181 -3.95 -19.62 4.17
CA GLY A 181 -3.09 -20.78 4.15
C GLY A 181 -1.90 -20.66 5.08
N LYS A 182 -1.06 -21.70 5.10
CA LYS A 182 0.24 -21.69 5.75
C LYS A 182 1.35 -21.63 4.72
N VAL A 183 2.34 -20.82 5.00
CA VAL A 183 3.59 -20.69 4.22
C VAL A 183 4.77 -21.00 5.13
N GLU A 184 5.99 -21.03 4.56
CA GLU A 184 7.21 -21.40 5.30
C GLU A 184 7.44 -20.55 6.55
N HIS A 185 7.06 -19.26 6.47
CA HIS A 185 7.33 -18.29 7.52
C HIS A 185 6.12 -17.90 8.37
N GLY A 186 5.00 -18.61 8.28
CA GLY A 186 3.83 -18.35 9.12
C GLY A 186 2.47 -18.57 8.48
N ASP A 187 1.45 -17.99 9.07
CA ASP A 187 0.09 -17.98 8.53
C ASP A 187 -0.04 -16.84 7.51
N LEU A 188 -0.53 -17.17 6.32
CA LEU A 188 -0.77 -16.20 5.24
C LEU A 188 -2.20 -15.66 5.34
N PHE A 189 -2.33 -14.36 5.50
CA PHE A 189 -3.60 -13.64 5.48
C PHE A 189 -3.68 -12.78 4.23
N LEU A 190 -4.56 -13.16 3.30
CA LEU A 190 -4.91 -12.35 2.13
C LEU A 190 -6.05 -11.37 2.42
N THR A 191 -6.63 -11.45 3.61
CA THR A 191 -7.58 -10.47 4.14
C THR A 191 -6.86 -9.24 4.68
N THR A 192 -7.57 -8.13 4.75
CA THR A 192 -7.11 -6.89 5.39
C THR A 192 -7.37 -6.85 6.91
N ASP A 193 -7.96 -7.91 7.46
CA ASP A 193 -8.29 -8.07 8.88
C ASP A 193 -7.81 -9.45 9.36
N PRO A 194 -6.48 -9.64 9.58
CA PRO A 194 -5.93 -10.90 10.09
C PRO A 194 -6.31 -11.13 11.56
N VAL A 195 -6.84 -12.30 11.86
CA VAL A 195 -7.40 -12.61 13.18
C VAL A 195 -6.81 -13.90 13.76
N TYR A 196 -6.41 -13.82 15.04
CA TYR A 196 -6.07 -14.95 15.89
C TYR A 196 -7.00 -15.05 17.10
N LEU A 197 -7.52 -16.22 17.40
CA LEU A 197 -8.12 -16.50 18.70
C LEU A 197 -7.01 -16.92 19.68
N VAL A 198 -7.03 -16.29 20.85
CA VAL A 198 -6.09 -16.57 21.94
C VAL A 198 -6.79 -17.46 22.97
N LYS A 199 -6.26 -18.68 23.17
CA LYS A 199 -6.70 -19.57 24.24
C LYS A 199 -5.71 -19.50 25.38
N MET A 200 -6.19 -19.18 26.57
CA MET A 200 -5.40 -19.18 27.81
C MET A 200 -6.01 -20.18 28.79
N GLU A 201 -5.17 -20.81 29.60
CA GLU A 201 -5.62 -21.77 30.62
C GLU A 201 -6.15 -21.05 31.88
N GLU A 202 -5.69 -19.83 32.12
CA GLU A 202 -6.08 -19.00 33.27
C GLU A 202 -6.24 -17.53 32.85
N ASN A 203 -7.18 -16.84 33.48
CA ASN A 203 -7.32 -15.40 33.31
C ASN A 203 -6.15 -14.69 33.97
N LYS A 204 -5.43 -13.87 33.21
CA LYS A 204 -4.26 -13.12 33.67
C LYS A 204 -4.48 -11.63 33.43
N ASP A 205 -3.81 -10.84 34.24
CA ASP A 205 -3.85 -9.37 34.15
C ASP A 205 -3.10 -8.83 32.93
N GLN A 206 -2.28 -9.65 32.26
CA GLN A 206 -1.50 -9.24 31.09
C GLN A 206 -1.32 -10.37 30.10
N VAL A 207 -1.36 -10.01 28.81
CA VAL A 207 -0.99 -10.89 27.69
C VAL A 207 0.18 -10.27 26.93
N LYS A 208 1.26 -11.05 26.75
CA LYS A 208 2.44 -10.66 25.95
C LYS A 208 2.47 -11.52 24.71
N ILE A 209 2.50 -10.88 23.55
CA ILE A 209 2.55 -11.56 22.24
C ILE A 209 3.79 -11.06 21.49
N SER A 210 4.55 -12.00 20.94
CA SER A 210 5.66 -11.68 20.06
C SER A 210 5.74 -12.63 18.88
N GLY A 211 6.30 -12.15 17.79
CA GLY A 211 6.39 -12.91 16.56
C GLY A 211 7.06 -12.13 15.43
N MET A 212 6.87 -12.62 14.23
CA MET A 212 7.32 -12.00 13.00
C MET A 212 6.11 -11.64 12.15
N ILE A 213 6.14 -10.47 11.50
CA ILE A 213 5.13 -10.05 10.53
C ILE A 213 5.79 -9.44 9.29
N ALA A 214 5.36 -9.89 8.14
CA ALA A 214 5.70 -9.28 6.86
C ALA A 214 4.40 -8.75 6.23
N VAL A 215 4.29 -7.44 6.13
CA VAL A 215 3.17 -6.76 5.45
C VAL A 215 3.36 -6.94 3.96
N LEU A 216 2.32 -7.39 3.27
CA LEU A 216 2.34 -7.62 1.82
C LEU A 216 1.78 -6.40 1.08
N SER A 217 2.41 -6.06 -0.04
CA SER A 217 1.79 -5.22 -1.05
C SER A 217 0.61 -5.95 -1.71
N MET A 218 -0.25 -5.21 -2.41
CA MET A 218 -1.36 -5.84 -3.15
C MET A 218 -0.86 -6.78 -4.25
N GLU A 219 0.27 -6.47 -4.87
CA GLU A 219 0.91 -7.30 -5.90
C GLU A 219 1.39 -8.63 -5.31
N GLU A 220 2.16 -8.58 -4.22
CA GLU A 220 2.62 -9.78 -3.50
C GLU A 220 1.45 -10.64 -2.99
N ALA A 221 0.39 -10.00 -2.49
CA ALA A 221 -0.82 -10.70 -2.06
C ALA A 221 -1.50 -11.44 -3.21
N LEU A 222 -1.58 -10.81 -4.40
CA LEU A 222 -2.15 -11.41 -5.61
C LEU A 222 -1.30 -12.60 -6.11
N GLU A 223 0.02 -12.47 -6.11
CA GLU A 223 0.92 -13.57 -6.45
C GLU A 223 0.73 -14.78 -5.52
N ARG A 224 0.62 -14.52 -4.21
CA ARG A 224 0.36 -15.57 -3.21
C ARG A 224 -1.02 -16.22 -3.38
N ALA A 225 -2.04 -15.41 -3.73
CA ALA A 225 -3.37 -15.93 -4.04
C ALA A 225 -3.34 -16.88 -5.25
N ASN A 226 -2.68 -16.48 -6.33
CA ASN A 226 -2.52 -17.28 -7.55
C ASN A 226 -1.75 -18.60 -7.26
N TRP A 227 -0.69 -18.52 -6.46
CA TRP A 227 0.05 -19.70 -6.04
C TRP A 227 -0.82 -20.69 -5.24
N LEU A 228 -1.66 -20.21 -4.31
CA LEU A 228 -2.60 -21.04 -3.56
C LEU A 228 -3.64 -21.71 -4.47
N LEU A 229 -4.17 -20.99 -5.46
CA LEU A 229 -5.11 -21.51 -6.45
C LEU A 229 -4.46 -22.58 -7.33
N GLY A 230 -3.22 -22.38 -7.76
CA GLY A 230 -2.44 -23.37 -8.52
C GLY A 230 -2.22 -24.66 -7.74
N LYS A 231 -1.90 -24.58 -6.45
CA LYS A 231 -1.78 -25.77 -5.58
C LYS A 231 -3.10 -26.52 -5.43
N LYS A 232 -4.24 -25.85 -5.27
CA LYS A 232 -5.55 -26.51 -5.15
C LYS A 232 -5.92 -27.25 -6.43
N ASN A 233 -5.64 -26.68 -7.59
CA ASN A 233 -5.91 -27.29 -8.89
C ASN A 233 -4.97 -28.48 -9.18
N GLY A 234 -3.69 -28.41 -8.78
CA GLY A 234 -2.74 -29.52 -8.88
C GLY A 234 -3.14 -30.76 -8.07
N LEU A 235 -3.68 -30.58 -6.86
CA LEU A 235 -4.16 -31.67 -6.02
C LEU A 235 -5.46 -32.32 -6.55
N ALA A 236 -6.27 -31.61 -7.31
CA ALA A 236 -7.46 -32.15 -7.96
C ALA A 236 -7.14 -33.03 -9.16
N PHE A 237 -5.99 -32.84 -9.81
CA PHE A 237 -5.55 -33.62 -10.97
C PHE A 237 -5.04 -35.03 -10.58
N TRP A 238 -4.57 -35.20 -9.34
CA TRP A 238 -4.06 -36.49 -8.83
C TRP A 238 -5.12 -37.35 -8.11
N ARG A 239 -6.37 -36.89 -8.02
CA ARG A 239 -7.48 -37.60 -7.40
C ARG A 239 -8.51 -38.16 -8.40
N LYS A 240 -8.17 -38.20 -9.67
CA LYS A 240 -8.88 -38.96 -10.71
C LYS A 240 -7.96 -40.11 -11.15
#